data_af5a93dc9c1bc938825277bd6640e2af
#
_entry.id   af5a93dc9c1bc938825277bd6640e2af
#
_cell.length_a   1.000
_cell.length_b   1.000
_cell.length_c   1.000
_cell.angle_alpha   90.00
_cell.angle_beta   90.00
_cell.angle_gamma   90.00
#
_symmetry.space_group_name_H-M   'P 1'
#
loop_
_entity.id
_entity.type
_entity.pdbx_description
1 polymer ?
#
loop_
_entity_poly.entity_id
_entity_poly.type
_entity_poly.pdbx_seq_one_letter_code
_entity_poly.pdbx_strand_id
1 'polypeptide(L)'
;YLILPAATVGLSLAALLTRTTRSAMLDVLRQDYMTTAKAKGCSKRRVIYNHGLRNAMIPIVTAIGMQFSFVMTGSALAETVFGWPGIGRLVVDSINKRDTPMVTGSIILCCVLMALINLAVDIIYAFCDPRIKAQYSGKG
;
A
#
# COMPACT_ATOMS: atom_id res chain seq x y z
N TYR A 1 -25.03 6.96 5.27
CA TYR A 1 -24.30 6.59 6.49
C TYR A 1 -22.86 6.13 6.26
N LEU A 2 -22.47 5.60 5.06
CA LEU A 2 -21.12 5.16 4.71
C LEU A 2 -20.16 6.32 4.38
N ILE A 3 -20.69 7.46 3.97
CA ILE A 3 -19.88 8.56 3.43
C ILE A 3 -18.92 9.13 4.48
N LEU A 4 -19.38 9.26 5.71
CA LEU A 4 -18.59 9.89 6.79
C LEU A 4 -17.38 9.02 7.21
N PRO A 5 -17.54 7.72 7.55
CA PRO A 5 -16.41 6.86 7.86
C PRO A 5 -15.45 6.69 6.68
N ALA A 6 -16.00 6.51 5.48
CA ALA A 6 -15.18 6.38 4.26
C ALA A 6 -14.38 7.65 3.96
N ALA A 7 -14.98 8.83 4.14
CA ALA A 7 -14.29 10.11 3.97
C ALA A 7 -13.17 10.28 5.00
N THR A 8 -13.42 9.95 6.26
CA THR A 8 -12.43 10.11 7.34
C THR A 8 -11.19 9.26 7.09
N VAL A 9 -11.39 7.96 6.81
CA VAL A 9 -10.28 7.05 6.53
C VAL A 9 -9.64 7.37 5.18
N GLY A 10 -10.45 7.63 4.15
CA GLY A 10 -9.98 7.90 2.79
C GLY A 10 -9.15 9.17 2.68
N LEU A 11 -9.54 10.27 3.32
CA LEU A 11 -8.79 11.52 3.30
C LEU A 11 -7.44 11.39 4.01
N SER A 12 -7.41 10.69 5.14
CA SER A 12 -6.17 10.41 5.87
C SER A 12 -5.18 9.60 5.02
N LEU A 13 -5.67 8.56 4.34
CA LEU A 13 -4.88 7.74 3.43
C LEU A 13 -4.40 8.53 2.21
N ALA A 14 -5.29 9.31 1.59
CA ALA A 14 -4.96 10.13 0.43
C ALA A 14 -3.87 11.16 0.75
N ALA A 15 -3.94 11.80 1.92
CA ALA A 15 -2.93 12.75 2.37
C ALA A 15 -1.55 12.10 2.52
N LEU A 16 -1.50 10.92 3.15
CA LEU A 16 -0.25 10.19 3.34
C LEU A 16 0.33 9.67 2.02
N LEU A 17 -0.50 9.06 1.17
CA LEU A 17 -0.06 8.58 -0.15
C LEU A 17 0.43 9.71 -1.04
N THR A 18 -0.24 10.86 -1.02
CA THR A 18 0.18 12.05 -1.77
C THR A 18 1.56 12.52 -1.32
N ARG A 19 1.80 12.60 -0.01
CA ARG A 19 3.10 12.99 0.55
C ARG A 19 4.19 11.99 0.16
N THR A 20 3.93 10.69 0.32
CA THR A 20 4.89 9.62 -0.01
C THR A 20 5.20 9.60 -1.51
N THR A 21 4.18 9.71 -2.36
CA THR A 21 4.35 9.76 -3.82
C THR A 21 5.17 10.97 -4.24
N ARG A 22 4.90 12.13 -3.65
CA ARG A 22 5.67 13.36 -3.93
C ARG A 22 7.13 13.20 -3.52
N SER A 23 7.40 12.68 -2.32
CA SER A 23 8.77 12.44 -1.84
C SER A 23 9.50 11.46 -2.76
N ALA A 24 8.91 10.30 -3.04
CA ALA A 24 9.49 9.30 -3.92
C ALA A 24 9.80 9.84 -5.33
N MET A 25 8.89 10.64 -5.90
CA MET A 25 9.13 11.29 -7.19
C MET A 25 10.28 12.31 -7.13
N LEU A 26 10.36 13.12 -6.08
CA LEU A 26 11.45 14.10 -5.93
C LEU A 26 12.80 13.40 -5.76
N ASP A 27 12.86 12.32 -5.00
CA ASP A 27 14.08 11.55 -4.78
C ASP A 27 14.58 10.93 -6.09
N VAL A 28 13.68 10.35 -6.87
CA VAL A 28 14.01 9.78 -8.19
C VAL A 28 14.44 10.86 -9.17
N LEU A 29 13.77 12.00 -9.22
CA LEU A 29 14.08 13.10 -10.15
C LEU A 29 15.44 13.77 -9.88
N ARG A 30 15.99 13.61 -8.67
CA ARG A 30 17.32 14.12 -8.28
C ARG A 30 18.46 13.17 -8.62
N GLN A 31 18.19 11.95 -9.06
CA GLN A 31 19.21 10.96 -9.39
C GLN A 31 19.98 11.33 -10.66
N ASP A 32 21.26 10.97 -10.71
CA ASP A 32 22.18 11.33 -11.81
C ASP A 32 21.74 10.78 -13.17
N TYR A 33 21.10 9.60 -13.22
CA TYR A 33 20.59 9.04 -14.47
C TYR A 33 19.47 9.89 -15.10
N MET A 34 18.74 10.66 -14.30
CA MET A 34 17.71 11.60 -14.78
C MET A 34 18.37 12.80 -15.48
N THR A 35 19.50 13.27 -14.96
CA THR A 35 20.29 14.32 -15.59
C THR A 35 20.90 13.84 -16.90
N THR A 36 21.40 12.61 -16.91
CA THR A 36 21.92 11.95 -18.13
C THR A 36 20.83 11.78 -19.20
N ALA A 37 19.62 11.39 -18.81
CA ALA A 37 18.49 11.26 -19.74
C ALA A 37 18.09 12.61 -20.36
N LYS A 38 18.15 13.71 -19.57
CA LYS A 38 17.94 15.08 -20.08
C LYS A 38 19.06 15.50 -21.05
N ALA A 39 20.30 15.21 -20.71
CA ALA A 39 21.46 15.53 -21.56
C ALA A 39 21.41 14.79 -22.92
N LYS A 40 20.85 13.60 -22.98
CA LYS A 40 20.58 12.83 -24.21
C LYS A 40 19.40 13.37 -25.05
N GLY A 41 18.83 14.51 -24.69
CA GLY A 41 17.76 15.15 -25.46
C GLY A 41 16.37 14.55 -25.29
N CYS A 42 16.15 13.70 -24.27
CA CYS A 42 14.82 13.17 -24.01
C CYS A 42 13.84 14.28 -23.61
N SER A 43 12.62 14.24 -24.17
CA SER A 43 11.58 15.21 -23.82
C SER A 43 11.24 15.14 -22.34
N LYS A 44 10.89 16.27 -21.73
CA LYS A 44 10.55 16.39 -20.30
C LYS A 44 9.47 15.38 -19.85
N ARG A 45 8.46 15.15 -20.69
CA ARG A 45 7.43 14.14 -20.46
C ARG A 45 8.01 12.73 -20.38
N ARG A 46 8.86 12.36 -21.34
CA ARG A 46 9.47 11.02 -21.38
C ARG A 46 10.37 10.77 -20.17
N VAL A 47 11.13 11.79 -19.75
CA VAL A 47 11.97 11.73 -18.54
C VAL A 47 11.11 11.50 -17.29
N ILE A 48 10.00 12.23 -17.11
CA ILE A 48 9.16 12.13 -15.94
C ILE A 48 8.39 10.80 -15.92
N TYR A 49 7.71 10.43 -16.99
CA TYR A 49 6.80 9.26 -16.97
C TYR A 49 7.54 7.94 -17.15
N ASN A 50 8.48 7.84 -18.12
CA ASN A 50 9.16 6.57 -18.37
C ASN A 50 10.31 6.28 -17.40
N HIS A 51 11.05 7.31 -17.01
CA HIS A 51 12.22 7.12 -16.13
C HIS A 51 11.90 7.47 -14.68
N GLY A 52 11.16 8.57 -14.44
CA GLY A 52 10.81 9.02 -13.11
C GLY A 52 9.77 8.14 -12.44
N LEU A 53 8.55 8.10 -13.01
CA LEU A 53 7.41 7.40 -12.40
C LEU A 53 7.67 5.91 -12.27
N ARG A 54 8.25 5.26 -13.28
CA ARG A 54 8.54 3.83 -13.23
C ARG A 54 9.45 3.43 -12.07
N ASN A 55 10.47 4.24 -11.78
CA ASN A 55 11.37 3.99 -10.65
C ASN A 55 10.77 4.43 -9.31
N ALA A 56 9.90 5.44 -9.30
CA ALA A 56 9.16 5.87 -8.12
C ALA A 56 8.01 4.89 -7.75
N MET A 57 7.58 4.03 -8.66
CA MET A 57 6.52 3.04 -8.39
C MET A 57 6.90 2.07 -7.26
N ILE A 58 8.18 1.71 -7.13
CA ILE A 58 8.64 0.79 -6.09
C ILE A 58 8.27 1.31 -4.68
N PRO A 59 8.77 2.48 -4.24
CA PRO A 59 8.41 3.01 -2.92
C PRO A 59 6.92 3.37 -2.79
N ILE A 60 6.24 3.73 -3.89
CA ILE A 60 4.80 4.02 -3.87
C ILE A 60 3.99 2.74 -3.59
N VAL A 61 4.28 1.63 -4.28
CA VAL A 61 3.61 0.34 -4.09
C VAL A 61 3.85 -0.19 -2.67
N THR A 62 5.08 -0.01 -2.13
CA THR A 62 5.37 -0.33 -0.72
C THR A 62 4.45 0.45 0.22
N ALA A 63 4.38 1.75 0.02
CA ALA A 63 3.55 2.60 0.86
C ALA A 63 2.07 2.21 0.79
N ILE A 64 1.56 1.86 -0.39
CA ILE A 64 0.19 1.36 -0.57
C ILE A 64 -0.01 0.06 0.21
N GLY A 65 0.91 -0.91 0.11
CA GLY A 65 0.84 -2.18 0.83
C GLY A 65 0.81 -1.99 2.35
N MET A 66 1.71 -1.15 2.88
CA MET A 66 1.72 -0.79 4.31
C MET A 66 0.41 -0.14 4.76
N GLN A 67 -0.17 0.72 3.92
CA GLN A 67 -1.43 1.39 4.22
C GLN A 67 -2.62 0.43 4.25
N PHE A 68 -2.65 -0.57 3.38
CA PHE A 68 -3.68 -1.61 3.45
C PHE A 68 -3.63 -2.38 4.77
N SER A 69 -2.43 -2.72 5.23
CA SER A 69 -2.25 -3.36 6.54
C SER A 69 -2.76 -2.47 7.68
N PHE A 70 -2.46 -1.17 7.62
CA PHE A 70 -2.93 -0.20 8.62
C PHE A 70 -4.47 -0.05 8.61
N VAL A 71 -5.09 0.00 7.42
CA VAL A 71 -6.57 0.09 7.30
C VAL A 71 -7.24 -1.13 7.89
N MET A 72 -6.73 -2.33 7.64
CA MET A 72 -7.27 -3.57 8.20
C MET A 72 -7.27 -3.57 9.74
N THR A 73 -6.20 -3.03 10.35
CA THR A 73 -6.08 -2.96 11.82
C THR A 73 -6.78 -1.72 12.40
N GLY A 74 -6.67 -0.57 11.73
CA GLY A 74 -7.18 0.71 12.22
C GLY A 74 -8.69 0.91 11.98
N SER A 75 -9.30 0.15 11.08
CA SER A 75 -10.73 0.25 10.80
C SER A 75 -11.60 -0.16 11.99
N ALA A 76 -11.10 -1.01 12.89
CA ALA A 76 -11.80 -1.46 14.07
C ALA A 76 -12.26 -0.30 14.98
N LEU A 77 -11.44 0.74 15.14
CA LEU A 77 -11.81 1.94 15.88
C LEU A 77 -12.91 2.73 15.16
N ALA A 78 -12.76 2.94 13.86
CA ALA A 78 -13.76 3.62 13.06
C ALA A 78 -15.09 2.86 13.05
N GLU A 79 -15.06 1.54 12.87
CA GLU A 79 -16.22 0.67 12.90
C GLU A 79 -16.95 0.75 14.26
N THR A 80 -16.19 0.78 15.37
CA THR A 80 -16.77 0.87 16.71
C THR A 80 -17.38 2.25 16.98
N VAL A 81 -16.67 3.33 16.61
CA VAL A 81 -17.14 4.73 16.84
C VAL A 81 -18.37 5.04 15.99
N PHE A 82 -18.38 4.64 14.72
CA PHE A 82 -19.49 4.89 13.81
C PHE A 82 -20.60 3.83 13.86
N GLY A 83 -20.46 2.81 14.72
CA GLY A 83 -21.45 1.74 14.86
C GLY A 83 -21.58 0.85 13.63
N TRP A 84 -20.55 0.77 12.78
CA TRP A 84 -20.56 0.04 11.53
C TRP A 84 -20.31 -1.46 11.75
N PRO A 85 -21.10 -2.37 11.14
CA PRO A 85 -20.87 -3.81 11.24
C PRO A 85 -19.67 -4.24 10.36
N GLY A 86 -18.49 -4.28 10.95
CA GLY A 86 -17.26 -4.73 10.31
C GLY A 86 -16.54 -5.81 11.13
N ILE A 87 -15.44 -6.36 10.56
CA ILE A 87 -14.68 -7.44 11.21
C ILE A 87 -14.00 -6.94 12.48
N GLY A 88 -13.52 -5.72 12.50
CA GLY A 88 -12.88 -5.14 13.68
C GLY A 88 -13.83 -4.99 14.84
N ARG A 89 -15.05 -4.49 14.60
CA ARG A 89 -16.10 -4.43 15.60
C ARG A 89 -16.53 -5.81 16.07
N LEU A 90 -16.64 -6.79 15.15
CA LEU A 90 -16.96 -8.17 15.50
C LEU A 90 -15.93 -8.74 16.49
N VAL A 91 -14.64 -8.49 16.29
CA VAL A 91 -13.58 -8.90 17.22
C VAL A 91 -13.76 -8.25 18.59
N VAL A 92 -13.98 -6.94 18.64
CA VAL A 92 -14.18 -6.19 19.90
C VAL A 92 -15.40 -6.71 20.64
N ASP A 93 -16.53 -6.89 19.96
CA ASP A 93 -17.76 -7.40 20.55
C ASP A 93 -17.60 -8.85 21.10
N SER A 94 -16.84 -9.68 20.37
CA SER A 94 -16.55 -11.07 20.77
C SER A 94 -15.63 -11.13 21.99
N ILE A 95 -14.65 -10.23 22.08
CA ILE A 95 -13.79 -10.08 23.28
C ILE A 95 -14.65 -9.72 24.50
N ASN A 96 -15.54 -8.74 24.36
CA ASN A 96 -16.43 -8.31 25.43
C ASN A 96 -17.37 -9.44 25.91
N LYS A 97 -17.81 -10.29 24.98
CA LYS A 97 -18.63 -11.49 25.28
C LYS A 97 -17.83 -12.69 25.74
N ARG A 98 -16.50 -12.60 25.76
CA ARG A 98 -15.57 -13.71 26.07
C ARG A 98 -15.77 -14.92 25.15
N ASP A 99 -16.16 -14.68 23.89
CA ASP A 99 -16.34 -15.73 22.87
C ASP A 99 -14.98 -16.01 22.20
N THR A 100 -14.19 -16.87 22.84
CA THR A 100 -12.85 -17.25 22.39
C THR A 100 -12.85 -17.86 20.98
N PRO A 101 -13.75 -18.78 20.61
CA PRO A 101 -13.81 -19.33 19.25
C PRO A 101 -14.02 -18.26 18.19
N MET A 102 -14.92 -17.30 18.43
CA MET A 102 -15.21 -16.24 17.48
C MET A 102 -14.05 -15.25 17.34
N VAL A 103 -13.38 -14.90 18.44
CA VAL A 103 -12.16 -14.07 18.43
C VAL A 103 -11.07 -14.74 17.61
N THR A 104 -10.79 -16.02 17.89
CA THR A 104 -9.74 -16.77 17.20
C THR A 104 -10.05 -16.90 15.69
N GLY A 105 -11.28 -17.24 15.33
CA GLY A 105 -11.71 -17.35 13.94
C GLY A 105 -11.57 -16.02 13.17
N SER A 106 -11.97 -14.92 13.78
CA SER A 106 -11.87 -13.58 13.18
C SER A 106 -10.40 -13.15 12.98
N ILE A 107 -9.53 -13.43 13.94
CA ILE A 107 -8.10 -13.13 13.83
C ILE A 107 -7.46 -13.95 12.71
N ILE A 108 -7.75 -15.25 12.62
CA ILE A 108 -7.25 -16.12 11.55
C ILE A 108 -7.68 -15.57 10.19
N LEU A 109 -8.95 -15.20 10.05
CA LEU A 109 -9.47 -14.61 8.81
C LEU A 109 -8.71 -13.34 8.43
N CYS A 110 -8.50 -12.42 9.39
CA CYS A 110 -7.73 -11.20 9.15
C CYS A 110 -6.29 -11.51 8.73
N CYS A 111 -5.63 -12.47 9.38
CA CYS A 111 -4.27 -12.88 9.01
C CYS A 111 -4.19 -13.45 7.59
N VAL A 112 -5.14 -14.28 7.19
CA VAL A 112 -5.20 -14.83 5.82
C VAL A 112 -5.42 -13.72 4.80
N LEU A 113 -6.35 -12.80 5.05
CA LEU A 113 -6.59 -11.66 4.15
C LEU A 113 -5.34 -10.78 4.03
N MET A 114 -4.66 -10.52 5.14
CA MET A 114 -3.42 -9.75 5.15
C MET A 114 -2.30 -10.42 4.37
N ALA A 115 -2.16 -11.74 4.51
CA ALA A 115 -1.18 -12.53 3.75
C ALA A 115 -1.47 -12.47 2.24
N LEU A 116 -2.74 -12.56 1.83
CA LEU A 116 -3.14 -12.44 0.44
C LEU A 116 -2.87 -11.04 -0.14
N ILE A 117 -3.14 -9.98 0.64
CA ILE A 117 -2.84 -8.60 0.23
C ILE A 117 -1.34 -8.40 0.06
N ASN A 118 -0.53 -8.86 1.02
CA ASN A 118 0.92 -8.77 0.93
C ASN A 118 1.46 -9.55 -0.28
N LEU A 119 0.94 -10.75 -0.51
CA LEU A 119 1.29 -11.53 -1.71
C LEU A 119 0.94 -10.77 -3.00
N ALA A 120 -0.21 -10.13 -3.07
CA ALA A 120 -0.60 -9.32 -4.22
C ALA A 120 0.36 -8.13 -4.43
N VAL A 121 0.76 -7.46 -3.35
CA VAL A 121 1.74 -6.37 -3.37
C VAL A 121 3.09 -6.89 -3.87
N ASP A 122 3.56 -8.04 -3.40
CA ASP A 122 4.82 -8.66 -3.82
C ASP A 122 4.81 -9.04 -5.31
N ILE A 123 3.68 -9.54 -5.80
CA ILE A 123 3.48 -9.81 -7.22
C ILE A 123 3.58 -8.52 -8.04
N ILE A 124 2.94 -7.44 -7.60
CA ILE A 124 3.03 -6.13 -8.26
C ILE A 124 4.48 -5.64 -8.25
N TYR A 125 5.21 -5.84 -7.16
CA TYR A 125 6.65 -5.57 -7.08
C TYR A 125 7.44 -6.29 -8.14
N ALA A 126 7.23 -7.61 -8.28
CA ALA A 126 7.93 -8.42 -9.27
C ALA A 126 7.67 -7.94 -10.71
N PHE A 127 6.51 -7.35 -10.98
CA PHE A 127 6.22 -6.73 -12.29
C PHE A 127 6.84 -5.34 -12.47
N CYS A 128 6.95 -4.55 -11.40
CA CYS A 128 7.49 -3.20 -11.45
C CYS A 128 9.01 -3.15 -11.49
N ASP A 129 9.70 -4.14 -10.87
CA ASP A 129 11.16 -4.19 -10.82
C ASP A 129 11.74 -5.24 -11.77
N PRO A 130 12.22 -4.84 -12.96
CA PRO A 130 12.85 -5.75 -13.92
C PRO A 130 14.20 -6.30 -13.41
N ARG A 131 14.80 -5.73 -12.37
CA ARG A 131 16.08 -6.18 -11.80
C ARG A 131 15.96 -7.50 -11.08
N ILE A 132 14.79 -7.80 -10.49
CA ILE A 132 14.48 -9.07 -9.85
C ILE A 132 14.49 -10.20 -10.90
N LYS A 133 13.99 -9.96 -12.12
CA LYS A 133 14.04 -10.93 -13.22
C LYS A 133 15.49 -11.28 -13.63
N ALA A 134 16.40 -10.32 -13.58
CA ALA A 134 17.80 -10.56 -13.95
C ALA A 134 18.55 -11.42 -12.91
N GLN A 135 18.21 -11.32 -11.63
CA GLN A 135 18.81 -12.15 -10.57
C GLN A 135 18.39 -13.62 -10.67
N TYR A 136 17.17 -13.90 -11.10
CA TYR A 136 16.69 -15.27 -11.28
C TYR A 136 17.10 -15.89 -12.61
N SER A 137 17.38 -15.07 -13.64
CA SER A 137 17.84 -15.56 -14.96
C SER A 137 19.35 -15.83 -15.04
N GLY A 138 20.13 -15.36 -14.07
CA GLY A 138 21.59 -15.53 -14.03
C GLY A 138 22.10 -16.76 -13.29
N LYS A 139 21.22 -17.71 -12.91
CA LYS A 139 21.55 -18.99 -12.23
C LYS A 139 21.14 -20.20 -13.06
N GLY A 140 21.27 -20.12 -14.36
CA GLY A 140 21.16 -21.26 -15.29
C GLY A 140 22.47 -21.46 -16.03
#